data_136addb014b60b03d856da981903646c
#
_entry.id   136addb014b60b03d856da981903646c
#
_cell.length_a   1.000
_cell.length_b   1.000
_cell.length_c   1.000
_cell.angle_alpha   90.00
_cell.angle_beta   90.00
_cell.angle_gamma   90.00
#
_symmetry.space_group_name_H-M   'P 1'
#
loop_
_entity.id
_entity.type
_entity.pdbx_description
1 polymer ?
#
loop_
_entity_poly.entity_id
_entity_poly.type
_entity_poly.pdbx_seq_one_letter_code
_entity_poly.pdbx_strand_id
1 'polypeptide(L)'
;LEWVLETHVHADHLSAAPYIQERLGGKIGIGDQITVVQNTFGKIFNEGTRFQRDGSQFDQLFGQGDSLMIGQMRAEVLHTPGHTPACLTYVIGDAALVADTLFLPDFGTARCDFPGGSAETLWDSIQKILSLPDDTRIFVCHDYKAEGRDVYAWETTVGAQKALNKHIGAGKSREDFIAMRTARD
;
A
#
# COMPACT_ATOMS: atom_id res chain seq x y z
N LEU A 1 2.66 -15.90 -16.93
CA LEU A 1 2.32 -14.79 -16.01
C LEU A 1 0.86 -14.41 -16.22
N GLU A 2 0.10 -14.24 -15.15
CA GLU A 2 -1.29 -13.79 -15.24
C GLU A 2 -1.41 -12.32 -14.89
N TRP A 3 -0.77 -11.89 -13.81
CA TRP A 3 -0.86 -10.54 -13.29
C TRP A 3 0.50 -9.97 -12.91
N VAL A 4 0.64 -8.66 -13.08
CA VAL A 4 1.58 -7.78 -12.41
C VAL A 4 0.74 -6.80 -11.61
N LEU A 5 0.83 -6.85 -10.29
CA LEU A 5 -0.02 -6.07 -9.39
C LEU A 5 0.78 -4.95 -8.74
N GLU A 6 0.33 -3.73 -8.94
CA GLU A 6 0.89 -2.55 -8.33
C GLU A 6 0.06 -2.16 -7.10
N THR A 7 0.73 -1.87 -6.00
CA THR A 7 0.05 -1.44 -4.77
C THR A 7 -0.23 0.05 -4.74
N HIS A 8 0.69 0.86 -5.27
CA HIS A 8 0.59 2.31 -5.39
C HIS A 8 1.69 2.88 -6.30
N VAL A 9 1.74 4.19 -6.50
CA VAL A 9 2.74 4.88 -7.33
C VAL A 9 3.46 5.94 -6.53
N HIS A 10 4.77 5.74 -6.33
CA HIS A 10 5.74 6.75 -5.91
C HIS A 10 7.03 6.59 -6.71
N ALA A 11 7.93 7.58 -6.63
CA ALA A 11 9.15 7.62 -7.44
C ALA A 11 10.15 6.48 -7.11
N ASP A 12 10.16 5.97 -5.91
CA ASP A 12 10.95 4.83 -5.45
C ASP A 12 10.34 3.48 -5.84
N HIS A 13 9.11 3.48 -6.33
CA HIS A 13 8.44 2.34 -6.95
C HIS A 13 8.49 2.43 -8.47
N LEU A 14 9.68 2.70 -9.04
CA LEU A 14 9.87 2.69 -10.48
C LEU A 14 9.62 1.28 -11.01
N SER A 15 8.42 1.07 -11.55
CA SER A 15 7.95 -0.26 -11.89
C SER A 15 8.55 -0.79 -13.19
N ALA A 16 8.92 -2.08 -13.17
CA ALA A 16 9.25 -2.84 -14.35
C ALA A 16 8.02 -3.51 -15.02
N ALA A 17 6.80 -3.19 -14.57
CA ALA A 17 5.58 -3.86 -15.01
C ALA A 17 5.40 -3.89 -16.54
N PRO A 18 5.56 -2.77 -17.29
CA PRO A 18 5.46 -2.79 -18.76
C PRO A 18 6.51 -3.68 -19.40
N TYR A 19 7.75 -3.68 -18.90
CA TYR A 19 8.81 -4.54 -19.42
C TYR A 19 8.51 -6.03 -19.16
N ILE A 20 8.01 -6.36 -17.97
CA ILE A 20 7.62 -7.73 -17.62
C ILE A 20 6.46 -8.18 -18.50
N GLN A 21 5.44 -7.34 -18.68
CA GLN A 21 4.29 -7.62 -19.51
C GLN A 21 4.71 -7.87 -20.98
N GLU A 22 5.60 -7.04 -21.54
CA GLU A 22 6.11 -7.22 -22.89
C GLU A 22 6.79 -8.58 -23.09
N ARG A 23 7.51 -9.07 -22.07
CA ARG A 23 8.30 -10.30 -22.14
C ARG A 23 7.53 -11.56 -21.81
N LEU A 24 6.61 -11.49 -20.87
CA LEU A 24 5.96 -12.65 -20.26
C LEU A 24 4.44 -12.65 -20.42
N GLY A 25 3.87 -11.61 -21.02
CA GLY A 25 2.42 -11.41 -21.07
C GLY A 25 1.85 -11.05 -19.70
N GLY A 26 0.54 -11.33 -19.52
CA GLY A 26 -0.21 -11.00 -18.32
C GLY A 26 -0.85 -9.61 -18.37
N LYS A 27 -1.54 -9.24 -17.30
CA LYS A 27 -2.22 -7.96 -17.13
C LYS A 27 -1.57 -7.15 -16.04
N ILE A 28 -1.54 -5.82 -16.20
CA ILE A 28 -1.10 -4.90 -15.15
C ILE A 28 -2.33 -4.36 -14.43
N GLY A 29 -2.39 -4.52 -13.11
CA GLY A 29 -3.48 -4.03 -12.27
C GLY A 29 -3.01 -3.08 -11.20
N ILE A 30 -3.81 -2.05 -10.92
CA ILE A 30 -3.57 -1.04 -9.86
C ILE A 30 -4.91 -0.56 -9.28
N GLY A 31 -4.86 0.22 -8.19
CA GLY A 31 -6.04 0.84 -7.59
C GLY A 31 -6.73 1.86 -8.51
N ASP A 32 -8.07 1.89 -8.51
CA ASP A 32 -8.89 2.79 -9.33
C ASP A 32 -8.63 4.28 -9.01
N GLN A 33 -8.18 4.58 -7.78
CA GLN A 33 -7.81 5.93 -7.37
C GLN A 33 -6.48 6.42 -7.97
N ILE A 34 -5.84 5.62 -8.84
CA ILE A 34 -4.69 6.07 -9.62
C ILE A 34 -5.01 7.33 -10.45
N THR A 35 -6.25 7.47 -10.90
CA THR A 35 -6.69 8.64 -11.64
C THR A 35 -6.62 9.94 -10.81
N VAL A 36 -6.85 9.86 -9.51
CA VAL A 36 -6.67 10.98 -8.57
C VAL A 36 -5.19 11.34 -8.47
N VAL A 37 -4.32 10.35 -8.34
CA VAL A 37 -2.87 10.54 -8.29
C VAL A 37 -2.36 11.16 -9.60
N GLN A 38 -2.76 10.61 -10.75
CA GLN A 38 -2.41 11.13 -12.08
C GLN A 38 -2.84 12.58 -12.27
N ASN A 39 -4.06 12.93 -11.84
CA ASN A 39 -4.56 14.31 -11.92
C ASN A 39 -3.79 15.26 -11.02
N THR A 40 -3.45 14.83 -9.82
CA THR A 40 -2.70 15.61 -8.83
C THR A 40 -1.29 15.92 -9.34
N PHE A 41 -0.53 14.87 -9.67
CA PHE A 41 0.84 15.03 -10.11
C PHE A 41 0.96 15.63 -11.53
N GLY A 42 0.02 15.33 -12.40
CA GLY A 42 -0.04 15.94 -13.72
C GLY A 42 -0.23 17.47 -13.67
N LYS A 43 -0.88 18.00 -12.61
CA LYS A 43 -0.95 19.44 -12.35
C LYS A 43 0.36 19.96 -11.74
N ILE A 44 0.89 19.26 -10.73
CA ILE A 44 2.13 19.67 -10.05
C ILE A 44 3.30 19.76 -11.02
N PHE A 45 3.45 18.76 -11.91
CA PHE A 45 4.56 18.72 -12.88
C PHE A 45 4.24 19.40 -14.22
N ASN A 46 3.05 19.99 -14.36
CA ASN A 46 2.62 20.64 -15.59
C ASN A 46 2.76 19.77 -16.86
N GLU A 47 2.36 18.49 -16.75
CA GLU A 47 2.54 17.47 -17.81
C GLU A 47 1.71 17.73 -19.10
N GLY A 48 0.88 18.76 -19.11
CA GLY A 48 0.04 19.09 -20.27
C GLY A 48 -1.01 18.01 -20.56
N THR A 49 -1.32 17.81 -21.84
CA THR A 49 -2.40 16.88 -22.29
C THR A 49 -1.88 15.58 -22.90
N ARG A 50 -0.58 15.38 -23.01
CA ARG A 50 0.00 14.17 -23.60
C ARG A 50 -0.11 12.96 -22.70
N PHE A 51 -0.03 13.18 -21.40
CA PHE A 51 -0.19 12.12 -20.39
C PHE A 51 -1.68 11.90 -20.09
N GLN A 52 -2.19 10.72 -20.42
CA GLN A 52 -3.56 10.34 -20.08
C GLN A 52 -3.70 10.13 -18.58
N ARG A 53 -4.72 10.74 -17.97
CA ARG A 53 -4.95 10.74 -16.52
C ARG A 53 -6.20 9.95 -16.14
N ASP A 54 -6.49 8.93 -16.92
CA ASP A 54 -7.71 8.11 -16.84
C ASP A 54 -7.43 6.65 -16.45
N GLY A 55 -6.18 6.34 -16.10
CA GLY A 55 -5.76 4.99 -15.73
C GLY A 55 -5.57 4.05 -16.92
N SER A 56 -5.68 4.54 -18.17
CA SER A 56 -5.59 3.72 -19.38
C SER A 56 -4.23 3.03 -19.61
N GLN A 57 -3.23 3.36 -18.81
CA GLN A 57 -1.92 2.68 -18.80
C GLN A 57 -1.97 1.30 -18.14
N PHE A 58 -3.07 0.96 -17.46
CA PHE A 58 -3.27 -0.28 -16.72
C PHE A 58 -4.41 -1.08 -17.34
N ASP A 59 -4.27 -2.40 -17.38
CA ASP A 59 -5.32 -3.28 -17.94
C ASP A 59 -6.52 -3.42 -17.01
N GLN A 60 -6.31 -3.23 -15.70
CA GLN A 60 -7.35 -3.34 -14.69
C GLN A 60 -7.17 -2.31 -13.58
N LEU A 61 -8.24 -1.61 -13.25
CA LEU A 61 -8.34 -0.76 -12.08
C LEU A 61 -9.17 -1.48 -11.01
N PHE A 62 -8.62 -1.63 -9.82
CA PHE A 62 -9.26 -2.34 -8.71
C PHE A 62 -9.80 -1.37 -7.66
N GLY A 63 -11.04 -1.59 -7.23
CA GLY A 63 -11.68 -0.89 -6.13
C GLY A 63 -11.76 -1.72 -4.84
N GLN A 64 -12.30 -1.11 -3.79
CA GLN A 64 -12.56 -1.78 -2.51
C GLN A 64 -13.49 -2.99 -2.70
N GLY A 65 -13.05 -4.16 -2.26
CA GLY A 65 -13.84 -5.39 -2.28
C GLY A 65 -13.79 -6.15 -3.61
N ASP A 66 -13.05 -5.65 -4.58
CA ASP A 66 -12.77 -6.40 -5.80
C ASP A 66 -11.95 -7.66 -5.49
N SER A 67 -11.96 -8.59 -6.39
CA SER A 67 -11.14 -9.79 -6.30
C SER A 67 -10.68 -10.26 -7.66
N LEU A 68 -9.56 -10.95 -7.67
CA LEU A 68 -9.00 -11.57 -8.87
C LEU A 68 -8.58 -13.01 -8.55
N MET A 69 -8.45 -13.81 -9.61
CA MET A 69 -7.94 -15.18 -9.48
C MET A 69 -6.47 -15.24 -9.89
N ILE A 70 -5.68 -15.96 -9.14
CA ILE A 70 -4.29 -16.31 -9.46
C ILE A 70 -4.25 -17.85 -9.50
N GLY A 71 -4.45 -18.42 -10.68
CA GLY A 71 -4.75 -19.84 -10.80
C GLY A 71 -6.06 -20.19 -10.08
N GLN A 72 -5.97 -21.03 -9.03
CA GLN A 72 -7.12 -21.40 -8.20
C GLN A 72 -7.24 -20.56 -6.91
N MET A 73 -6.27 -19.70 -6.63
CA MET A 73 -6.31 -18.83 -5.43
C MET A 73 -7.07 -17.55 -5.73
N ARG A 74 -7.97 -17.19 -4.82
CA ARG A 74 -8.62 -15.89 -4.84
C ARG A 74 -7.74 -14.88 -4.10
N ALA A 75 -7.48 -13.75 -4.75
CA ALA A 75 -6.91 -12.57 -4.14
C ALA A 75 -8.02 -11.52 -3.90
N GLU A 76 -8.08 -10.97 -2.71
CA GLU A 76 -9.02 -9.90 -2.35
C GLU A 76 -8.31 -8.56 -2.33
N VAL A 77 -9.01 -7.52 -2.72
CA VAL A 77 -8.48 -6.15 -2.79
C VAL A 77 -9.10 -5.30 -1.68
N LEU A 78 -8.26 -4.76 -0.82
CA LEU A 78 -8.64 -3.76 0.16
C LEU A 78 -8.09 -2.40 -0.27
N HIS A 79 -8.95 -1.40 -0.40
CA HIS A 79 -8.51 -0.03 -0.57
C HIS A 79 -8.02 0.49 0.78
N THR A 80 -6.73 0.82 0.86
CA THR A 80 -6.02 1.22 2.08
C THR A 80 -5.29 2.56 1.88
N PRO A 81 -6.04 3.65 1.59
CA PRO A 81 -5.49 4.98 1.37
C PRO A 81 -4.92 5.59 2.66
N GLY A 82 -4.21 6.70 2.50
CA GLY A 82 -3.68 7.51 3.60
C GLY A 82 -2.22 7.88 3.39
N HIS A 83 -1.38 6.94 2.96
CA HIS A 83 -0.06 7.25 2.40
C HIS A 83 -0.21 7.90 1.02
N THR A 84 -0.94 7.26 0.12
CA THR A 84 -1.49 7.86 -1.10
C THR A 84 -2.99 7.58 -1.23
N PRO A 85 -3.73 8.33 -2.06
CA PRO A 85 -5.15 8.03 -2.32
C PRO A 85 -5.38 6.66 -2.95
N ALA A 86 -4.39 6.12 -3.68
CA ALA A 86 -4.53 4.92 -4.50
C ALA A 86 -3.97 3.64 -3.85
N CYS A 87 -3.45 3.70 -2.63
CA CYS A 87 -2.88 2.53 -1.98
C CYS A 87 -3.87 1.38 -1.85
N LEU A 88 -3.42 0.19 -2.22
CA LEU A 88 -4.15 -1.07 -2.07
C LEU A 88 -3.37 -2.04 -1.18
N THR A 89 -4.12 -2.89 -0.50
CA THR A 89 -3.61 -4.13 0.09
C THR A 89 -4.20 -5.31 -0.67
N TYR A 90 -3.37 -6.24 -1.10
CA TYR A 90 -3.81 -7.51 -1.69
C TYR A 90 -3.74 -8.61 -0.64
N VAL A 91 -4.87 -9.29 -0.40
CA VAL A 91 -4.94 -10.43 0.52
C VAL A 91 -5.06 -11.71 -0.29
N ILE A 92 -4.06 -12.59 -0.17
CA ILE A 92 -3.93 -13.81 -0.96
C ILE A 92 -3.70 -14.98 -0.01
N GLY A 93 -4.73 -15.78 0.23
CA GLY A 93 -4.65 -16.86 1.22
C GLY A 93 -4.39 -16.30 2.62
N ASP A 94 -3.28 -16.69 3.23
CA ASP A 94 -2.83 -16.24 4.55
C ASP A 94 -1.90 -15.01 4.51
N ALA A 95 -1.68 -14.42 3.33
CA ALA A 95 -0.73 -13.32 3.11
C ALA A 95 -1.44 -12.02 2.75
N ALA A 96 -0.99 -10.89 3.33
CA ALA A 96 -1.40 -9.54 2.99
C ALA A 96 -0.19 -8.72 2.53
N LEU A 97 -0.22 -8.21 1.30
CA LEU A 97 0.77 -7.30 0.74
C LEU A 97 0.23 -5.88 0.95
N VAL A 98 0.81 -5.15 1.91
CA VAL A 98 0.16 -3.98 2.53
C VAL A 98 0.62 -2.62 1.98
N ALA A 99 1.32 -2.60 0.85
CA ALA A 99 1.89 -1.35 0.32
C ALA A 99 2.75 -0.62 1.37
N ASP A 100 2.78 0.70 1.29
CA ASP A 100 3.40 1.57 2.29
C ASP A 100 2.42 2.00 3.41
N THR A 101 1.42 1.16 3.69
CA THR A 101 0.51 1.42 4.82
C THR A 101 1.17 1.07 6.15
N LEU A 102 1.80 -0.10 6.20
CA LEU A 102 2.51 -0.62 7.38
C LEU A 102 3.93 -1.05 7.01
N PHE A 103 4.85 -0.81 7.93
CA PHE A 103 6.21 -1.35 7.91
C PHE A 103 6.39 -2.37 9.04
N LEU A 104 7.60 -2.85 9.25
CA LEU A 104 7.88 -3.73 10.38
C LEU A 104 7.51 -3.05 11.70
N PRO A 105 7.13 -3.81 12.73
CA PRO A 105 6.68 -3.25 14.02
C PRO A 105 7.66 -2.26 14.64
N ASP A 106 8.95 -2.50 14.50
CA ASP A 106 10.03 -1.65 15.02
C ASP A 106 10.22 -0.34 14.21
N PHE A 107 9.70 -0.27 13.00
CA PHE A 107 9.72 0.95 12.17
C PHE A 107 8.38 1.71 12.19
N GLY A 108 7.25 1.02 12.12
CA GLY A 108 5.92 1.57 12.34
C GLY A 108 5.06 1.70 11.09
N THR A 109 4.77 2.92 10.66
CA THR A 109 3.84 3.24 9.55
C THR A 109 4.44 4.25 8.60
N ALA A 110 3.91 4.32 7.38
CA ALA A 110 4.28 5.33 6.41
C ALA A 110 3.97 6.76 6.88
N ARG A 111 4.57 7.71 6.20
CA ARG A 111 4.23 9.14 6.23
C ARG A 111 2.98 9.38 5.36
N CYS A 112 2.31 10.50 5.57
CA CYS A 112 1.09 10.87 4.83
C CYS A 112 1.04 12.35 4.44
N ASP A 113 2.19 13.01 4.34
CA ASP A 113 2.37 14.40 3.90
C ASP A 113 2.46 14.56 2.36
N PHE A 114 2.24 13.49 1.62
CA PHE A 114 2.13 13.56 0.17
C PHE A 114 0.78 14.17 -0.26
N PRO A 115 0.70 14.77 -1.47
CA PRO A 115 -0.55 15.29 -1.98
C PRO A 115 -1.67 14.24 -2.00
N GLY A 116 -2.71 14.46 -1.20
CA GLY A 116 -3.82 13.52 -1.00
C GLY A 116 -3.60 12.50 0.13
N GLY A 117 -2.49 12.58 0.86
CA GLY A 117 -2.27 11.81 2.10
C GLY A 117 -3.08 12.34 3.28
N SER A 118 -3.34 11.49 4.26
CA SER A 118 -4.10 11.83 5.47
C SER A 118 -3.81 10.85 6.59
N ALA A 119 -3.46 11.36 7.77
CA ALA A 119 -3.21 10.55 8.96
C ALA A 119 -4.48 9.84 9.46
N GLU A 120 -5.63 10.51 9.39
CA GLU A 120 -6.92 9.94 9.75
C GLU A 120 -7.26 8.74 8.86
N THR A 121 -7.13 8.95 7.55
CA THR A 121 -7.40 7.92 6.55
C THR A 121 -6.41 6.76 6.66
N LEU A 122 -5.15 7.05 6.95
CA LEU A 122 -4.12 6.03 7.18
C LEU A 122 -4.46 5.16 8.40
N TRP A 123 -4.93 5.78 9.50
CA TRP A 123 -5.40 5.03 10.66
C TRP A 123 -6.53 4.07 10.30
N ASP A 124 -7.56 4.55 9.60
CA ASP A 124 -8.71 3.73 9.23
C ASP A 124 -8.30 2.56 8.31
N SER A 125 -7.36 2.80 7.40
CA SER A 125 -6.76 1.77 6.56
C SER A 125 -5.97 0.73 7.36
N ILE A 126 -5.19 1.17 8.34
CA ILE A 126 -4.47 0.28 9.26
C ILE A 126 -5.45 -0.59 10.03
N GLN A 127 -6.54 -0.02 10.59
CA GLN A 127 -7.54 -0.81 11.32
C GLN A 127 -8.20 -1.85 10.41
N LYS A 128 -8.41 -1.54 9.14
CA LYS A 128 -8.92 -2.51 8.15
C LYS A 128 -7.96 -3.69 7.98
N ILE A 129 -6.66 -3.44 7.86
CA ILE A 129 -5.64 -4.51 7.79
C ILE A 129 -5.60 -5.30 9.10
N LEU A 130 -5.64 -4.62 10.24
CA LEU A 130 -5.62 -5.27 11.55
C LEU A 130 -6.91 -6.04 11.89
N SER A 131 -7.98 -5.90 11.12
CA SER A 131 -9.19 -6.72 11.26
C SER A 131 -9.03 -8.14 10.68
N LEU A 132 -7.97 -8.40 9.92
CA LEU A 132 -7.61 -9.73 9.46
C LEU A 132 -7.19 -10.62 10.65
N PRO A 133 -7.22 -11.96 10.50
CA PRO A 133 -6.76 -12.91 11.53
C PRO A 133 -5.34 -12.59 12.02
N ASP A 134 -5.07 -12.82 13.30
CA ASP A 134 -3.77 -12.47 13.91
C ASP A 134 -2.57 -13.20 13.30
N ASP A 135 -2.78 -14.38 12.75
CA ASP A 135 -1.78 -15.21 12.06
C ASP A 135 -1.59 -14.82 10.58
N THR A 136 -2.38 -13.88 10.06
CA THR A 136 -2.17 -13.38 8.70
C THR A 136 -0.77 -12.77 8.57
N ARG A 137 -0.01 -13.28 7.61
CA ARG A 137 1.32 -12.78 7.30
C ARG A 137 1.23 -11.46 6.56
N ILE A 138 1.97 -10.47 7.01
CA ILE A 138 2.06 -9.15 6.39
C ILE A 138 3.39 -9.02 5.69
N PHE A 139 3.36 -8.70 4.40
CA PHE A 139 4.53 -8.38 3.59
C PHE A 139 4.61 -6.87 3.37
N VAL A 140 5.72 -6.28 3.79
CA VAL A 140 5.97 -4.84 3.70
C VAL A 140 6.76 -4.50 2.43
N CYS A 141 6.57 -3.30 1.88
CA CYS A 141 7.32 -2.85 0.71
C CYS A 141 8.76 -2.45 1.04
N HIS A 142 8.99 -1.88 2.23
CA HIS A 142 10.28 -1.35 2.64
C HIS A 142 10.69 -1.85 4.02
N ASP A 143 11.99 -2.08 4.19
CA ASP A 143 12.63 -2.21 5.48
C ASP A 143 13.83 -1.26 5.57
N TYR A 144 13.69 -0.23 6.37
CA TYR A 144 14.74 0.75 6.63
C TYR A 144 15.65 0.34 7.81
N LYS A 145 15.43 -0.87 8.34
CA LYS A 145 15.97 -1.33 9.62
C LYS A 145 15.49 -0.45 10.80
N ALA A 146 15.87 -0.79 11.98
CA ALA A 146 15.62 -0.01 13.19
C ALA A 146 16.80 -0.14 14.13
N GLU A 147 16.91 0.73 15.10
CA GLU A 147 17.94 0.66 16.13
C GLU A 147 17.93 -0.72 16.81
N GLY A 148 19.08 -1.38 16.84
CA GLY A 148 19.22 -2.72 17.40
C GLY A 148 18.92 -3.87 16.44
N ARG A 149 18.45 -3.61 15.22
CA ARG A 149 18.24 -4.64 14.19
C ARG A 149 19.07 -4.34 12.93
N ASP A 150 20.06 -5.17 12.68
CA ASP A 150 20.99 -5.02 11.54
C ASP A 150 20.71 -5.98 10.38
N VAL A 151 19.68 -6.83 10.50
CA VAL A 151 19.23 -7.76 9.47
C VAL A 151 17.97 -7.23 8.80
N TYR A 152 17.92 -7.27 7.46
CA TYR A 152 16.72 -6.95 6.74
C TYR A 152 15.63 -8.01 6.93
N ALA A 153 14.39 -7.57 7.03
CA ALA A 153 13.21 -8.41 7.07
C ALA A 153 12.09 -7.80 6.21
N TRP A 154 11.17 -8.62 5.76
CA TRP A 154 10.07 -8.23 4.86
C TRP A 154 8.72 -8.76 5.30
N GLU A 155 8.69 -9.58 6.33
CA GLU A 155 7.50 -10.28 6.81
C GLU A 155 7.30 -10.05 8.30
N THR A 156 6.03 -9.91 8.68
CA THR A 156 5.53 -9.86 10.05
C THR A 156 4.13 -10.49 10.08
N THR A 157 3.38 -10.32 11.18
CA THR A 157 1.99 -10.77 11.28
C THR A 157 1.08 -9.66 11.79
N VAL A 158 -0.24 -9.82 11.56
CA VAL A 158 -1.26 -8.92 12.12
C VAL A 158 -1.15 -8.86 13.65
N GLY A 159 -1.01 -10.01 14.32
CA GLY A 159 -0.84 -10.06 15.77
C GLY A 159 0.41 -9.32 16.26
N ALA A 160 1.54 -9.47 15.55
CA ALA A 160 2.77 -8.73 15.89
C ALA A 160 2.59 -7.21 15.70
N GLN A 161 1.89 -6.79 14.66
CA GLN A 161 1.55 -5.38 14.45
C GLN A 161 0.72 -4.80 15.59
N LYS A 162 -0.34 -5.51 15.99
CA LYS A 162 -1.19 -5.12 17.13
C LYS A 162 -0.42 -4.99 18.44
N ALA A 163 0.49 -5.92 18.70
CA ALA A 163 1.23 -5.97 19.95
C ALA A 163 2.42 -5.00 20.00
N LEU A 164 3.19 -4.92 18.93
CA LEU A 164 4.56 -4.40 18.96
C LEU A 164 4.79 -3.16 18.09
N ASN A 165 3.88 -2.82 17.16
CA ASN A 165 4.14 -1.69 16.27
C ASN A 165 4.24 -0.39 17.06
N LYS A 166 5.39 0.28 16.91
CA LYS A 166 5.72 1.47 17.72
C LYS A 166 4.77 2.67 17.49
N HIS A 167 4.02 2.69 16.38
CA HIS A 167 3.10 3.77 16.05
C HIS A 167 1.65 3.46 16.41
N ILE A 168 1.25 2.19 16.38
CA ILE A 168 -0.18 1.78 16.53
C ILE A 168 -0.38 0.62 17.50
N GLY A 169 0.69 -0.01 17.95
CA GLY A 169 0.62 -1.18 18.83
C GLY A 169 0.32 -0.83 20.29
N ALA A 170 0.14 -1.87 21.12
CA ALA A 170 -0.09 -1.77 22.55
C ALA A 170 -1.27 -0.87 22.95
N GLY A 171 -2.34 -0.83 22.12
CA GLY A 171 -3.57 -0.07 22.44
C GLY A 171 -3.47 1.44 22.28
N LYS A 172 -2.56 1.94 21.46
CA LYS A 172 -2.50 3.37 21.11
C LYS A 172 -3.80 3.83 20.50
N SER A 173 -4.25 5.04 20.91
CA SER A 173 -5.49 5.61 20.41
C SER A 173 -5.35 6.20 19.02
N ARG A 174 -6.49 6.42 18.36
CA ARG A 174 -6.56 7.13 17.07
C ARG A 174 -5.99 8.54 17.17
N GLU A 175 -6.33 9.24 18.24
CA GLU A 175 -5.90 10.61 18.53
C GLU A 175 -4.39 10.69 18.69
N ASP A 176 -3.78 9.77 19.45
CA ASP A 176 -2.33 9.70 19.65
C ASP A 176 -1.60 9.44 18.33
N PHE A 177 -2.14 8.54 17.51
CA PHE A 177 -1.59 8.24 16.19
C PHE A 177 -1.62 9.46 15.27
N ILE A 178 -2.77 10.12 15.15
CA ILE A 178 -2.93 11.31 14.29
C ILE A 178 -1.99 12.42 14.76
N ALA A 179 -1.94 12.72 16.07
CA ALA A 179 -1.06 13.73 16.63
C ALA A 179 0.41 13.42 16.34
N MET A 180 0.83 12.17 16.55
CA MET A 180 2.19 11.72 16.28
C MET A 180 2.52 11.83 14.78
N ARG A 181 1.60 11.40 13.90
CA ARG A 181 1.83 11.41 12.47
C ARG A 181 1.96 12.85 11.94
N THR A 182 1.00 13.71 12.29
CA THR A 182 1.00 15.13 11.90
C THR A 182 2.24 15.89 12.42
N ALA A 183 2.76 15.53 13.58
CA ALA A 183 3.96 16.17 14.13
C ALA A 183 5.28 15.70 13.46
N ARG A 184 5.27 14.54 12.78
CA ARG A 184 6.45 13.96 12.13
C ARG A 184 6.50 14.21 10.63
N ASP A 185 5.39 14.46 10.02
CA ASP A 185 5.23 14.74 8.59
C ASP A 185 5.33 16.24 8.32
#